data_8118a68d640527b7e14dce540c7b9292
#
_entry.id   8118a68d640527b7e14dce540c7b9292
#
_cell.length_a   1.000
_cell.length_b   1.000
_cell.length_c   1.000
_cell.angle_alpha   90.00
_cell.angle_beta   90.00
_cell.angle_gamma   90.00
#
_symmetry.space_group_name_H-M   'P 1'
#
loop_
_entity.id
_entity.type
_entity.pdbx_description
1 polymer ?
#
loop_
_entity_poly.entity_id
_entity_poly.type
_entity_poly.pdbx_seq_one_letter_code
_entity_poly.pdbx_strand_id
1 'polypeptide(L)'
;GSEMCIRDSYKAEYYKYIMNGLMTQLVRIEQGKNVEEAHMRNRQLIAKWVYEKGKADNVIELKQRDGKTYVVVNDYAKLRELFGTLLAEVQRIKSEGDFSAGKKLVEEYAVKVDPALHAEVLERYAKLNLAPYKGFVNPVMKEVKNDKGDVTDIVLDYTEGYTDQMLRYSKEYSFLPSYNE
;
A
#
# COMPACT_ATOMS: atom_id res chain seq x y z
N GLY A 1 16.14 -14.56 5.79
CA GLY A 1 15.02 -14.56 4.84
C GLY A 1 15.01 -13.35 3.92
N SER A 2 16.03 -12.50 3.94
CA SER A 2 16.01 -11.19 3.26
C SER A 2 16.71 -11.16 1.90
N GLU A 3 17.55 -12.11 1.57
CA GLU A 3 18.32 -12.04 0.31
C GLU A 3 17.53 -12.40 -0.95
N MET A 4 16.51 -13.22 -0.86
CA MET A 4 15.69 -13.60 -2.03
C MET A 4 14.78 -12.47 -2.51
N CYS A 5 14.35 -11.57 -1.64
CA CYS A 5 13.54 -10.41 -2.03
C CYS A 5 14.35 -9.23 -2.60
N ILE A 6 15.68 -9.26 -2.47
CA ILE A 6 16.52 -8.06 -2.66
C ILE A 6 16.96 -7.85 -4.10
N ARG A 7 17.12 -8.90 -4.91
CA ARG A 7 17.77 -8.72 -6.22
C ARG A 7 16.85 -8.27 -7.35
N ASP A 8 15.66 -8.83 -7.46
CA ASP A 8 14.79 -8.56 -8.61
C ASP A 8 13.49 -7.83 -8.28
N SER A 9 13.03 -7.86 -7.02
CA SER A 9 11.76 -7.29 -6.60
C SER A 9 11.85 -5.91 -5.94
N TYR A 10 13.02 -5.43 -5.53
CA TYR A 10 13.13 -4.16 -4.82
C TYR A 10 12.60 -2.96 -5.62
N LYS A 11 12.78 -2.97 -6.93
CA LYS A 11 12.24 -1.94 -7.82
C LYS A 11 10.71 -1.93 -7.81
N ALA A 12 10.12 -3.11 -7.86
CA ALA A 12 8.66 -3.26 -7.79
C ALA A 12 8.12 -2.79 -6.44
N GLU A 13 8.79 -3.11 -5.34
CA GLU A 13 8.40 -2.65 -3.99
C GLU A 13 8.56 -1.13 -3.84
N TYR A 14 9.64 -0.55 -4.32
CA TYR A 14 9.83 0.90 -4.32
C TYR A 14 8.75 1.59 -5.15
N TYR A 15 8.50 1.11 -6.35
CA TYR A 15 7.44 1.64 -7.22
C TYR A 15 6.07 1.57 -6.55
N LYS A 16 5.71 0.40 -6.01
CA LYS A 16 4.45 0.17 -5.31
C LYS A 16 4.28 1.11 -4.11
N TYR A 17 5.36 1.33 -3.35
CA TYR A 17 5.33 2.24 -2.21
C TYR A 17 5.07 3.69 -2.64
N ILE A 18 5.81 4.18 -3.64
CA ILE A 18 5.65 5.53 -4.19
C ILE A 18 4.26 5.72 -4.80
N MET A 19 3.82 4.81 -5.65
CA MET A 19 2.50 4.86 -6.27
C MET A 19 1.38 4.85 -5.20
N ASN A 20 1.52 4.03 -4.17
CA ASN A 20 0.55 4.00 -3.08
C ASN A 20 0.51 5.32 -2.30
N GLY A 21 1.66 5.88 -1.96
CA GLY A 21 1.77 7.14 -1.22
C GLY A 21 1.29 8.36 -2.01
N LEU A 22 1.50 8.39 -3.33
CA LEU A 22 1.10 9.51 -4.18
C LEU A 22 -0.35 9.41 -4.70
N MET A 23 -0.84 8.20 -4.96
CA MET A 23 -2.11 8.01 -5.68
C MET A 23 -3.04 6.99 -5.05
N THR A 24 -2.64 5.72 -4.93
CA THR A 24 -3.58 4.62 -4.67
C THR A 24 -4.33 4.75 -3.34
N GLN A 25 -3.66 5.25 -2.30
CA GLN A 25 -4.31 5.44 -0.99
C GLN A 25 -5.36 6.55 -0.98
N LEU A 26 -5.34 7.48 -1.95
CA LEU A 26 -6.28 8.59 -2.03
C LEU A 26 -7.74 8.13 -2.20
N VAL A 27 -7.96 6.91 -2.69
CA VAL A 27 -9.31 6.30 -2.78
C VAL A 27 -10.00 6.14 -1.41
N ARG A 28 -9.23 6.20 -0.31
CA ARG A 28 -9.75 6.07 1.05
C ARG A 28 -10.10 7.40 1.69
N ILE A 29 -9.86 8.50 1.00
CA ILE A 29 -10.07 9.86 1.51
C ILE A 29 -11.28 10.42 0.79
N GLU A 30 -12.20 11.00 1.54
CA GLU A 30 -13.34 11.73 0.99
C GLU A 30 -12.84 12.97 0.22
N GLN A 31 -13.46 13.25 -0.92
CA GLN A 31 -13.07 14.38 -1.76
C GLN A 31 -13.11 15.69 -0.97
N GLY A 32 -12.04 16.45 -1.10
CA GLY A 32 -11.87 17.73 -0.40
C GLY A 32 -11.35 17.62 1.04
N LYS A 33 -11.15 16.41 1.55
CA LYS A 33 -10.55 16.17 2.86
C LYS A 33 -9.03 15.98 2.78
N ASN A 34 -8.38 16.22 3.89
CA ASN A 34 -6.95 15.95 4.08
C ASN A 34 -6.71 14.52 4.59
N VAL A 35 -5.45 14.09 4.54
CA VAL A 35 -5.05 12.82 5.12
C VAL A 35 -5.08 12.92 6.66
N GLU A 36 -5.86 12.09 7.31
CA GLU A 36 -6.00 12.09 8.79
C GLU A 36 -5.29 10.88 9.43
N GLU A 37 -5.34 9.73 8.79
CA GLU A 37 -4.83 8.47 9.31
C GLU A 37 -3.29 8.43 9.28
N ALA A 38 -2.67 8.04 10.41
CA ALA A 38 -1.22 8.13 10.65
C ALA A 38 -0.39 7.33 9.63
N HIS A 39 -0.80 6.11 9.27
CA HIS A 39 -0.09 5.30 8.29
C HIS A 39 -0.19 5.88 6.87
N MET A 40 -1.32 6.49 6.54
CA MET A 40 -1.49 7.17 5.25
C MET A 40 -0.64 8.44 5.19
N ARG A 41 -0.59 9.22 6.29
CA ARG A 41 0.32 10.37 6.42
C ARG A 41 1.76 9.98 6.24
N ASN A 42 2.20 8.90 6.87
CA ASN A 42 3.57 8.39 6.71
C ASN A 42 3.90 8.04 5.25
N ARG A 43 3.03 7.28 4.59
CA ARG A 43 3.22 6.91 3.17
C ARG A 43 3.26 8.14 2.26
N GLN A 44 2.33 9.07 2.46
CA GLN A 44 2.28 10.30 1.67
C GLN A 44 3.52 11.16 1.90
N LEU A 45 3.95 11.35 3.15
CA LEU A 45 5.15 12.11 3.49
C LEU A 45 6.36 11.57 2.72
N ILE A 46 6.64 10.29 2.85
CA ILE A 46 7.79 9.67 2.20
C ILE A 46 7.70 9.81 0.68
N ALA A 47 6.56 9.47 0.09
CA ALA A 47 6.38 9.51 -1.36
C ALA A 47 6.45 10.94 -1.93
N LYS A 48 5.79 11.89 -1.30
CA LYS A 48 5.82 13.31 -1.69
C LYS A 48 7.20 13.93 -1.53
N TRP A 49 7.85 13.66 -0.41
CA TRP A 49 9.18 14.20 -0.14
C TRP A 49 10.20 13.75 -1.20
N VAL A 50 10.26 12.44 -1.48
CA VAL A 50 11.19 11.93 -2.50
C VAL A 50 10.81 12.40 -3.91
N TYR A 51 9.52 12.54 -4.21
CA TYR A 51 9.05 13.13 -5.46
C TYR A 51 9.54 14.56 -5.63
N GLU A 52 9.30 15.43 -4.66
CA GLU A 52 9.70 16.84 -4.72
C GLU A 52 11.22 17.01 -4.77
N LYS A 53 11.96 16.25 -3.96
CA LYS A 53 13.43 16.32 -3.94
C LYS A 53 14.07 15.70 -5.17
N GLY A 54 13.46 14.67 -5.75
CA GLY A 54 13.93 14.00 -6.96
C GLY A 54 13.52 14.68 -8.27
N LYS A 55 12.67 15.69 -8.22
CA LYS A 55 12.08 16.32 -9.41
C LYS A 55 13.11 16.99 -10.32
N ALA A 56 14.09 17.69 -9.75
CA ALA A 56 15.13 18.37 -10.52
C ALA A 56 15.99 17.38 -11.33
N ASP A 57 16.23 16.20 -10.80
CA ASP A 57 17.01 15.14 -11.43
C ASP A 57 16.14 14.13 -12.20
N ASN A 58 14.85 14.43 -12.35
CA ASN A 58 13.88 13.53 -13.00
C ASN A 58 13.89 12.10 -12.47
N VAL A 59 14.06 11.93 -11.17
CA VAL A 59 14.07 10.60 -10.51
C VAL A 59 12.69 9.97 -10.54
N ILE A 60 11.65 10.78 -10.27
CA ILE A 60 10.23 10.41 -10.33
C ILE A 60 9.49 11.49 -11.11
N GLU A 61 8.61 11.10 -12.02
CA GLU A 61 7.72 12.02 -12.71
C GLU A 61 6.25 11.57 -12.61
N LEU A 62 5.33 12.54 -12.64
CA LEU A 62 3.91 12.33 -12.88
C LEU A 62 3.64 12.58 -14.35
N LYS A 63 3.49 11.52 -15.13
CA LYS A 63 3.35 11.59 -16.59
C LYS A 63 1.89 11.49 -17.01
N GLN A 64 1.48 12.42 -17.86
CA GLN A 64 0.16 12.38 -18.49
C GLN A 64 0.19 11.49 -19.73
N ARG A 65 -0.76 10.54 -19.80
CA ARG A 65 -1.00 9.71 -20.97
C ARG A 65 -2.48 9.38 -21.08
N ASP A 66 -3.06 9.63 -22.25
CA ASP A 66 -4.48 9.36 -22.53
C ASP A 66 -5.44 9.97 -21.46
N GLY A 67 -5.14 11.21 -21.04
CA GLY A 67 -5.91 11.91 -20.01
C GLY A 67 -5.80 11.34 -18.59
N LYS A 68 -4.80 10.52 -18.33
CA LYS A 68 -4.56 9.89 -17.02
C LYS A 68 -3.16 10.16 -16.52
N THR A 69 -3.03 10.38 -15.23
CA THR A 69 -1.75 10.54 -14.53
C THR A 69 -1.15 9.18 -14.17
N TYR A 70 0.13 9.02 -14.45
CA TYR A 70 0.93 7.85 -14.12
C TYR A 70 2.17 8.27 -13.34
N VAL A 71 2.52 7.49 -12.32
CA VAL A 71 3.79 7.61 -11.62
C VAL A 71 4.84 6.84 -12.40
N VAL A 72 5.95 7.48 -12.73
CA VAL A 72 7.08 6.86 -13.42
C VAL A 72 8.33 7.06 -12.56
N VAL A 73 9.05 5.98 -12.28
CA VAL A 73 10.36 6.03 -11.61
C VAL A 73 11.44 5.81 -12.67
N ASN A 74 12.23 6.84 -12.92
CA ASN A 74 13.27 6.83 -13.94
C ASN A 74 14.62 6.34 -13.41
N ASP A 75 14.93 6.62 -12.13
CA ASP A 75 16.20 6.23 -11.49
C ASP A 75 15.97 5.64 -10.08
N TYR A 76 16.06 4.32 -9.99
CA TYR A 76 15.89 3.61 -8.71
C TYR A 76 17.09 3.73 -7.77
N ALA A 77 18.30 3.96 -8.30
CA ALA A 77 19.48 4.15 -7.48
C ALA A 77 19.39 5.50 -6.74
N LYS A 78 19.09 6.58 -7.46
CA LYS A 78 18.85 7.89 -6.86
C LYS A 78 17.62 7.90 -5.94
N LEU A 79 16.57 7.17 -6.28
CA LEU A 79 15.40 7.02 -5.38
C LEU A 79 15.82 6.42 -4.04
N ARG A 80 16.67 5.38 -4.05
CA ARG A 80 17.21 4.79 -2.82
C ARG A 80 18.03 5.79 -1.99
N GLU A 81 18.85 6.61 -2.65
CA GLU A 81 19.62 7.68 -1.98
C GLU A 81 18.69 8.71 -1.33
N LEU A 82 17.62 9.11 -2.01
CA LEU A 82 16.61 10.02 -1.45
C LEU A 82 15.91 9.43 -0.22
N PHE A 83 15.56 8.15 -0.23
CA PHE A 83 15.05 7.48 0.97
C PHE A 83 16.07 7.53 2.13
N GLY A 84 17.35 7.30 1.84
CA GLY A 84 18.43 7.40 2.83
C GLY A 84 18.55 8.80 3.41
N THR A 85 18.46 9.83 2.57
CA THR A 85 18.52 11.24 2.98
C THR A 85 17.34 11.60 3.89
N LEU A 86 16.11 11.19 3.52
CA LEU A 86 14.94 11.41 4.36
C LEU A 86 15.05 10.69 5.70
N LEU A 87 15.53 9.45 5.69
CA LEU A 87 15.76 8.68 6.91
C LEU A 87 16.76 9.38 7.84
N ALA A 88 17.87 9.88 7.30
CA ALA A 88 18.86 10.63 8.07
C ALA A 88 18.25 11.90 8.70
N GLU A 89 17.43 12.64 7.96
CA GLU A 89 16.75 13.82 8.49
C GLU A 89 15.74 13.47 9.59
N VAL A 90 14.94 12.42 9.42
CA VAL A 90 14.02 11.95 10.45
C VAL A 90 14.77 11.49 11.71
N GLN A 91 15.92 10.82 11.58
CA GLN A 91 16.76 10.42 12.69
C GLN A 91 17.37 11.64 13.41
N ARG A 92 17.85 12.65 12.67
CA ARG A 92 18.31 13.92 13.23
C ARG A 92 17.22 14.58 14.06
N ILE A 93 16.04 14.80 13.47
CA ILE A 93 14.89 15.41 14.13
C ILE A 93 14.56 14.70 15.45
N LYS A 94 14.56 13.36 15.40
CA LYS A 94 14.27 12.56 16.60
C LYS A 94 15.35 12.64 17.66
N SER A 95 16.62 12.55 17.26
CA SER A 95 17.76 12.55 18.19
C SER A 95 17.99 13.92 18.87
N GLU A 96 17.72 15.00 18.15
CA GLU A 96 17.85 16.37 18.65
C GLU A 96 16.59 16.90 19.34
N GLY A 97 15.47 16.18 19.26
CA GLY A 97 14.19 16.63 19.78
C GLY A 97 13.64 17.85 19.03
N ASP A 98 13.98 18.01 17.75
CA ASP A 98 13.58 19.14 16.92
C ASP A 98 12.11 19.04 16.49
N PHE A 99 11.22 19.35 17.45
CA PHE A 99 9.77 19.32 17.22
C PHE A 99 9.33 20.24 16.09
N SER A 100 9.99 21.39 15.93
CA SER A 100 9.63 22.37 14.89
C SER A 100 9.87 21.84 13.50
N ALA A 101 11.04 21.21 13.26
CA ALA A 101 11.35 20.57 11.97
C ALA A 101 10.41 19.37 11.70
N GLY A 102 10.14 18.56 12.72
CA GLY A 102 9.19 17.45 12.61
C GLY A 102 7.78 17.91 12.23
N LYS A 103 7.28 18.95 12.90
CA LYS A 103 5.97 19.55 12.58
C LYS A 103 5.92 20.06 11.15
N LYS A 104 6.94 20.82 10.74
CA LYS A 104 7.05 21.36 9.36
C LYS A 104 7.06 20.24 8.32
N LEU A 105 7.83 19.19 8.55
CA LEU A 105 7.90 18.03 7.64
C LEU A 105 6.53 17.36 7.45
N VAL A 106 5.77 17.18 8.54
CA VAL A 106 4.43 16.60 8.50
C VAL A 106 3.44 17.53 7.79
N GLU A 107 3.41 18.81 8.15
CA GLU A 107 2.48 19.79 7.55
C GLU A 107 2.72 19.99 6.05
N GLU A 108 3.96 19.95 5.61
CA GLU A 108 4.35 20.18 4.22
C GLU A 108 4.07 18.95 3.35
N TYR A 109 4.37 17.75 3.83
CA TYR A 109 4.36 16.54 2.98
C TYR A 109 3.27 15.52 3.34
N ALA A 110 2.79 15.48 4.57
CA ALA A 110 1.94 14.36 5.03
C ALA A 110 0.43 14.63 4.92
N VAL A 111 -0.01 15.88 4.98
CA VAL A 111 -1.41 16.22 5.25
C VAL A 111 -2.18 16.61 4.00
N LYS A 112 -1.64 17.52 3.20
CA LYS A 112 -2.35 18.11 2.06
C LYS A 112 -2.38 17.18 0.87
N VAL A 113 -3.57 17.03 0.28
CA VAL A 113 -3.80 16.28 -0.96
C VAL A 113 -3.92 17.27 -2.13
N ASP A 114 -3.38 16.91 -3.29
CA ASP A 114 -3.65 17.64 -4.52
C ASP A 114 -5.08 17.37 -4.97
N PRO A 115 -5.94 18.41 -5.06
CA PRO A 115 -7.37 18.21 -5.34
C PRO A 115 -7.64 17.63 -6.73
N ALA A 116 -6.86 18.01 -7.74
CA ALA A 116 -7.05 17.56 -9.12
C ALA A 116 -6.65 16.09 -9.26
N LEU A 117 -5.50 15.71 -8.72
CA LEU A 117 -5.05 14.33 -8.70
C LEU A 117 -6.01 13.45 -7.89
N HIS A 118 -6.51 13.95 -6.75
CA HIS A 118 -7.46 13.23 -5.92
C HIS A 118 -8.77 12.95 -6.68
N ALA A 119 -9.34 13.95 -7.33
CA ALA A 119 -10.55 13.79 -8.14
C ALA A 119 -10.35 12.76 -9.27
N GLU A 120 -9.22 12.83 -9.99
CA GLU A 120 -8.87 11.85 -11.02
C GLU A 120 -8.81 10.42 -10.46
N VAL A 121 -8.12 10.24 -9.31
CA VAL A 121 -7.99 8.92 -8.69
C VAL A 121 -9.33 8.34 -8.27
N LEU A 122 -10.20 9.16 -7.66
CA LEU A 122 -11.55 8.73 -7.27
C LEU A 122 -12.40 8.34 -8.47
N GLU A 123 -12.38 9.13 -9.56
CA GLU A 123 -13.09 8.81 -10.79
C GLU A 123 -12.61 7.50 -11.42
N ARG A 124 -11.28 7.31 -11.48
CA ARG A 124 -10.69 6.07 -12.02
C ARG A 124 -11.08 4.85 -11.18
N TYR A 125 -11.08 5.00 -9.86
CA TYR A 125 -11.43 3.92 -8.95
C TYR A 125 -12.92 3.54 -9.05
N ALA A 126 -13.81 4.53 -9.14
CA ALA A 126 -15.25 4.31 -9.30
C ALA A 126 -15.57 3.47 -10.56
N LYS A 127 -14.84 3.70 -11.66
CA LYS A 127 -15.01 2.94 -12.92
C LYS A 127 -14.62 1.46 -12.79
N LEU A 128 -13.84 1.09 -11.80
CA LEU A 128 -13.45 -0.32 -11.58
C LEU A 128 -14.56 -1.14 -10.95
N ASN A 129 -15.59 -0.50 -10.40
CA ASN A 129 -16.73 -1.13 -9.71
C ASN A 129 -16.29 -2.24 -8.73
N LEU A 130 -15.24 -1.95 -7.96
CA LEU A 130 -14.71 -2.90 -6.99
C LEU A 130 -15.56 -2.91 -5.74
N ALA A 131 -15.73 -4.09 -5.15
CA ALA A 131 -16.38 -4.21 -3.84
C ALA A 131 -15.67 -3.31 -2.81
N PRO A 132 -16.42 -2.64 -1.92
CA PRO A 132 -15.87 -1.68 -0.95
C PRO A 132 -14.94 -2.34 0.08
N TYR A 133 -15.10 -3.64 0.30
CA TYR A 133 -14.28 -4.44 1.20
C TYR A 133 -13.54 -5.54 0.45
N LYS A 134 -12.23 -5.62 0.68
CA LYS A 134 -11.37 -6.69 0.17
C LYS A 134 -10.78 -7.44 1.36
N GLY A 135 -11.34 -8.61 1.63
CA GLY A 135 -10.77 -9.55 2.58
C GLY A 135 -9.67 -10.40 1.94
N PHE A 136 -8.94 -11.11 2.77
CA PHE A 136 -8.03 -12.15 2.31
C PHE A 136 -8.82 -13.37 1.86
N VAL A 137 -8.45 -13.96 0.73
CA VAL A 137 -8.91 -15.27 0.31
C VAL A 137 -7.82 -16.26 0.64
N ASN A 138 -8.15 -17.21 1.52
CA ASN A 138 -7.24 -18.28 1.91
C ASN A 138 -7.54 -19.51 1.04
N PRO A 139 -6.53 -20.29 0.67
CA PRO A 139 -6.79 -21.56 0.00
C PRO A 139 -7.54 -22.53 0.90
N VAL A 140 -8.42 -23.32 0.32
CA VAL A 140 -8.99 -24.49 1.00
C VAL A 140 -7.96 -25.60 0.99
N MET A 141 -7.62 -26.12 2.16
CA MET A 141 -6.71 -27.26 2.28
C MET A 141 -7.51 -28.56 2.16
N LYS A 142 -7.20 -29.35 1.14
CA LYS A 142 -7.85 -30.64 0.91
C LYS A 142 -6.88 -31.79 1.21
N GLU A 143 -7.27 -32.66 2.12
CA GLU A 143 -6.49 -33.85 2.44
C GLU A 143 -6.58 -34.88 1.30
N VAL A 144 -5.43 -35.40 0.88
CA VAL A 144 -5.32 -36.53 0.01
C VAL A 144 -5.03 -37.76 0.89
N LYS A 145 -5.89 -38.77 0.81
CA LYS A 145 -5.76 -39.98 1.64
C LYS A 145 -5.46 -41.20 0.78
N ASN A 146 -4.68 -42.11 1.32
CA ASN A 146 -4.46 -43.43 0.74
C ASN A 146 -5.67 -44.39 1.04
N ASP A 147 -5.61 -45.59 0.51
CA ASP A 147 -6.67 -46.62 0.69
C ASP A 147 -6.86 -47.04 2.15
N LYS A 148 -5.91 -46.75 3.03
CA LYS A 148 -5.99 -47.03 4.47
C LYS A 148 -6.57 -45.87 5.27
N GLY A 149 -6.84 -44.71 4.61
CA GLY A 149 -7.36 -43.49 5.25
C GLY A 149 -6.27 -42.56 5.81
N ASP A 150 -4.99 -42.90 5.66
CA ASP A 150 -3.90 -42.02 6.11
C ASP A 150 -3.74 -40.82 5.17
N VAL A 151 -3.53 -39.64 5.73
CA VAL A 151 -3.25 -38.44 4.95
C VAL A 151 -1.85 -38.53 4.35
N THR A 152 -1.75 -38.52 3.02
CA THR A 152 -0.49 -38.64 2.29
C THR A 152 -0.04 -37.32 1.67
N ASP A 153 -0.97 -36.39 1.47
CA ASP A 153 -0.67 -35.07 0.91
C ASP A 153 -1.77 -34.06 1.27
N ILE A 154 -1.48 -32.75 1.07
CA ILE A 154 -2.45 -31.66 1.21
C ILE A 154 -2.40 -30.81 -0.07
N VAL A 155 -3.52 -30.75 -0.77
CA VAL A 155 -3.68 -29.93 -1.98
C VAL A 155 -4.31 -28.59 -1.60
N LEU A 156 -3.72 -27.50 -2.09
CA LEU A 156 -4.24 -26.16 -1.92
C LEU A 156 -5.20 -25.81 -3.08
N ASP A 157 -6.46 -25.53 -2.74
CA ASP A 157 -7.49 -25.13 -3.69
C ASP A 157 -7.78 -23.63 -3.57
N TYR A 158 -7.56 -22.87 -4.65
CA TYR A 158 -7.76 -21.42 -4.73
C TYR A 158 -9.01 -21.04 -5.53
N THR A 159 -9.92 -21.96 -5.77
CA THR A 159 -11.12 -21.71 -6.59
C THR A 159 -12.22 -20.94 -5.85
N GLU A 160 -12.18 -20.95 -4.51
CA GLU A 160 -13.18 -20.28 -3.67
C GLU A 160 -13.02 -18.74 -3.71
N GLY A 161 -14.12 -18.02 -3.92
CA GLY A 161 -14.17 -16.57 -3.83
C GLY A 161 -14.30 -16.06 -2.39
N TYR A 162 -14.14 -14.76 -2.18
CA TYR A 162 -14.24 -14.16 -0.84
C TYR A 162 -15.60 -14.40 -0.18
N THR A 163 -16.68 -14.22 -0.92
CA THR A 163 -18.05 -14.44 -0.40
C THR A 163 -18.27 -15.89 0.02
N ASP A 164 -17.86 -16.82 -0.81
CA ASP A 164 -18.01 -18.27 -0.55
C ASP A 164 -17.20 -18.68 0.67
N GLN A 165 -15.96 -18.16 0.79
CA GLN A 165 -15.12 -18.34 1.96
C GLN A 165 -15.81 -17.85 3.25
N MET A 166 -16.40 -16.65 3.22
CA MET A 166 -17.07 -16.09 4.39
C MET A 166 -18.31 -16.89 4.78
N LEU A 167 -19.08 -17.35 3.79
CA LEU A 167 -20.23 -18.24 4.03
C LEU A 167 -19.80 -19.59 4.60
N ARG A 168 -18.72 -20.15 4.09
CA ARG A 168 -18.14 -21.40 4.61
C ARG A 168 -17.66 -21.23 6.05
N TYR A 169 -16.90 -20.17 6.35
CA TYR A 169 -16.45 -19.88 7.71
C TYR A 169 -17.61 -19.67 8.69
N SER A 170 -18.62 -18.92 8.27
CA SER A 170 -19.82 -18.75 9.08
C SER A 170 -20.51 -20.07 9.41
N LYS A 171 -20.54 -21.00 8.47
CA LYS A 171 -21.13 -22.34 8.65
C LYS A 171 -20.25 -23.26 9.49
N GLU A 172 -18.95 -23.31 9.21
CA GLU A 172 -18.00 -24.20 9.87
C GLU A 172 -17.66 -23.80 11.30
N TYR A 173 -17.62 -22.49 11.56
CA TYR A 173 -17.18 -21.92 12.85
C TYR A 173 -18.29 -21.19 13.63
N SER A 174 -19.56 -21.41 13.28
CA SER A 174 -20.71 -20.79 13.97
C SER A 174 -20.85 -21.21 15.45
N PHE A 175 -20.16 -22.27 15.86
CA PHE A 175 -20.11 -22.73 17.25
C PHE A 175 -19.15 -21.94 18.15
N LEU A 176 -18.29 -21.11 17.56
CA LEU A 176 -17.37 -20.26 18.32
C LEU A 176 -18.14 -19.14 19.02
N PRO A 177 -17.78 -18.82 20.27
CA PRO A 177 -18.44 -17.75 20.99
C PRO A 177 -18.24 -16.39 20.31
N SER A 178 -19.31 -15.61 20.18
CA SER A 178 -19.23 -14.21 19.80
C SER A 178 -18.99 -13.36 21.04
N TYR A 179 -17.97 -12.51 21.02
CA TYR A 179 -17.56 -11.68 22.17
C TYR A 179 -18.29 -10.33 22.24
N ASN A 180 -19.43 -10.19 21.58
CA ASN A 180 -20.22 -8.95 21.58
C ASN A 180 -21.44 -8.99 22.51
N GLU A 181 -21.39 -9.80 23.54
CA GLU A 181 -22.35 -9.78 24.65
C GLU A 181 -21.73 -9.13 25.89
#